data_06804cf23bf6f7ae4af4ece6f9714e23
#
_entry.id   06804cf23bf6f7ae4af4ece6f9714e23
#
_cell.length_a   1.000
_cell.length_b   1.000
_cell.length_c   1.000
_cell.angle_alpha   90.00
_cell.angle_beta   90.00
_cell.angle_gamma   90.00
#
_symmetry.space_group_name_H-M   'P 1'
#
loop_
_entity.id
_entity.type
_entity.pdbx_description
1 polymer ?
#
loop_
_entity_poly.entity_id
_entity_poly.type
_entity_poly.pdbx_seq_one_letter_code
_entity_poly.pdbx_strand_id
1 'polypeptide(L)'
;IDRKTNYKLEIKVTPVHYTTVTWLLDGTQIAEGNTIDQTLPLGNHELKIVATTTKGKSTSRTLNVTVTPAADDPAVGTNAIELWVAPGAETTIHKCKNLGTVTKVMVGGKEVAFEVLEEGTALKLTAPTGLENGDYDITLVDGEGNQFSGGIIKVTTEPRPSMENTLWEGEFSVTWGTPFDALRETFLSKVKAGTILRVYVDGKGQGTAATNWWNNILTGKGGDIERGDFMVDGPATWKFELTDLSIKLLTEQDGFLLVGDGYTVKKVTIE
;
A
#
# COMPACT_ATOMS: atom_id res chain seq x y z
N ILE A 1 -10.14 -8.56 -19.44
CA ILE A 1 -10.89 -7.40 -19.95
C ILE A 1 -11.27 -6.50 -18.79
N ASP A 2 -11.32 -5.18 -18.97
CA ASP A 2 -11.88 -4.27 -17.97
C ASP A 2 -13.41 -4.17 -18.07
N ARG A 3 -14.07 -3.76 -16.97
CA ARG A 3 -15.53 -3.76 -16.84
C ARG A 3 -16.27 -2.78 -17.77
N LYS A 4 -15.59 -1.78 -18.33
CA LYS A 4 -16.17 -0.77 -19.23
C LYS A 4 -15.97 -1.12 -20.70
N THR A 5 -15.16 -2.12 -20.98
CA THR A 5 -14.93 -2.64 -22.33
C THR A 5 -15.87 -3.81 -22.62
N ASN A 6 -16.55 -3.77 -23.76
CA ASN A 6 -17.41 -4.87 -24.18
C ASN A 6 -16.61 -6.15 -24.41
N TYR A 7 -17.08 -7.23 -23.83
CA TYR A 7 -16.62 -8.58 -24.18
C TYR A 7 -17.23 -8.94 -25.55
N LYS A 8 -16.38 -9.14 -26.55
CA LYS A 8 -16.78 -9.45 -27.92
C LYS A 8 -16.30 -10.82 -28.33
N LEU A 9 -17.23 -11.69 -28.71
CA LEU A 9 -16.90 -13.01 -29.23
C LEU A 9 -17.93 -13.43 -30.26
N GLU A 10 -17.46 -13.95 -31.39
CA GLU A 10 -18.27 -14.59 -32.41
C GLU A 10 -17.92 -16.06 -32.48
N ILE A 11 -18.93 -16.92 -32.59
CA ILE A 11 -18.75 -18.37 -32.74
C ILE A 11 -19.38 -18.86 -34.05
N LYS A 12 -18.83 -19.93 -34.59
CA LYS A 12 -19.40 -20.71 -35.69
C LYS A 12 -19.84 -22.07 -35.14
N VAL A 13 -21.10 -22.41 -35.43
CA VAL A 13 -21.69 -23.68 -35.04
C VAL A 13 -21.81 -24.58 -36.26
N THR A 14 -21.20 -25.76 -36.19
CA THR A 14 -21.25 -26.79 -37.22
C THR A 14 -21.67 -28.13 -36.61
N PRO A 15 -22.62 -28.85 -37.22
CA PRO A 15 -23.37 -28.54 -38.44
C PRO A 15 -24.37 -27.42 -38.20
N VAL A 16 -24.79 -26.76 -39.30
CA VAL A 16 -25.74 -25.62 -39.33
C VAL A 16 -27.17 -25.91 -38.80
N HIS A 17 -27.39 -27.10 -38.28
CA HIS A 17 -28.69 -27.50 -37.71
C HIS A 17 -28.90 -27.03 -36.25
N TYR A 18 -27.92 -26.38 -35.64
CA TYR A 18 -28.07 -25.72 -34.35
C TYR A 18 -28.87 -24.43 -34.58
N THR A 19 -30.02 -24.30 -33.95
CA THR A 19 -30.95 -23.17 -34.19
C THR A 19 -30.87 -22.12 -33.14
N THR A 20 -30.42 -22.50 -31.93
CA THR A 20 -30.24 -21.56 -30.82
C THR A 20 -28.86 -21.70 -30.24
N VAL A 21 -28.24 -20.55 -30.00
CA VAL A 21 -27.00 -20.44 -29.23
C VAL A 21 -27.30 -19.54 -28.03
N THR A 22 -27.06 -20.04 -26.82
CA THR A 22 -27.32 -19.35 -25.58
C THR A 22 -26.02 -19.12 -24.84
N TRP A 23 -25.82 -17.90 -24.32
CA TRP A 23 -24.67 -17.52 -23.53
C TRP A 23 -25.07 -17.42 -22.06
N LEU A 24 -24.42 -18.15 -21.20
CA LEU A 24 -24.67 -18.20 -19.77
C LEU A 24 -23.43 -17.69 -19.02
N LEU A 25 -23.59 -16.67 -18.19
CA LEU A 25 -22.57 -16.20 -17.26
C LEU A 25 -22.93 -16.71 -15.87
N ASP A 26 -22.07 -17.53 -15.28
CA ASP A 26 -22.29 -18.16 -13.99
C ASP A 26 -23.66 -18.87 -13.88
N GLY A 27 -24.05 -19.51 -14.98
CA GLY A 27 -25.32 -20.21 -15.12
C GLY A 27 -26.53 -19.36 -15.48
N THR A 28 -26.40 -18.02 -15.50
CA THR A 28 -27.49 -17.09 -15.87
C THR A 28 -27.38 -16.71 -17.33
N GLN A 29 -28.46 -16.80 -18.10
CA GLN A 29 -28.48 -16.37 -19.51
C GLN A 29 -28.29 -14.87 -19.63
N ILE A 30 -27.29 -14.47 -20.43
CA ILE A 30 -26.95 -13.07 -20.69
C ILE A 30 -27.13 -12.65 -22.17
N ALA A 31 -27.10 -13.61 -23.09
CA ALA A 31 -27.25 -13.34 -24.52
C ALA A 31 -27.75 -14.56 -25.25
N GLU A 32 -28.22 -14.34 -26.50
CA GLU A 32 -28.64 -15.35 -27.48
C GLU A 32 -28.11 -15.00 -28.87
N GLY A 33 -27.78 -16.00 -29.66
CA GLY A 33 -27.24 -15.83 -31.02
C GLY A 33 -25.74 -16.17 -31.08
N ASN A 34 -25.17 -16.00 -32.28
CA ASN A 34 -23.79 -16.40 -32.55
C ASN A 34 -22.73 -15.41 -32.06
N THR A 35 -23.14 -14.26 -31.57
CA THR A 35 -22.26 -13.19 -31.11
C THR A 35 -22.69 -12.69 -29.74
N ILE A 36 -21.67 -12.31 -28.93
CA ILE A 36 -21.85 -11.51 -27.73
C ILE A 36 -21.05 -10.23 -27.89
N ASP A 37 -21.60 -9.08 -27.53
CA ASP A 37 -20.95 -7.76 -27.53
C ASP A 37 -21.56 -6.91 -26.42
N GLN A 38 -21.11 -7.10 -25.19
CA GLN A 38 -21.62 -6.36 -24.03
C GLN A 38 -20.57 -6.33 -22.91
N THR A 39 -20.72 -5.40 -21.97
CA THR A 39 -19.94 -5.38 -20.74
C THR A 39 -20.32 -6.54 -19.83
N LEU A 40 -19.37 -7.00 -19.02
CA LEU A 40 -19.58 -8.03 -18.02
C LEU A 40 -19.29 -7.45 -16.62
N PRO A 41 -19.91 -7.99 -15.55
CA PRO A 41 -19.66 -7.54 -14.18
C PRO A 41 -18.22 -7.83 -13.75
N LEU A 42 -17.75 -7.09 -12.74
CA LEU A 42 -16.42 -7.31 -12.13
C LEU A 42 -16.31 -8.71 -11.54
N GLY A 43 -15.15 -9.35 -11.70
CA GLY A 43 -14.86 -10.63 -11.06
C GLY A 43 -14.37 -11.71 -12.04
N ASN A 44 -14.30 -12.92 -11.51
CA ASN A 44 -13.99 -14.13 -12.28
C ASN A 44 -15.31 -14.85 -12.58
N HIS A 45 -15.55 -15.13 -13.85
CA HIS A 45 -16.80 -15.68 -14.32
C HIS A 45 -16.59 -16.92 -15.18
N GLU A 46 -17.54 -17.84 -15.09
CA GLU A 46 -17.68 -18.93 -16.04
C GLU A 46 -18.63 -18.51 -17.16
N LEU A 47 -18.13 -18.36 -18.38
CA LEU A 47 -18.95 -18.10 -19.56
C LEU A 47 -19.20 -19.40 -20.31
N LYS A 48 -20.41 -19.93 -20.25
CA LYS A 48 -20.83 -21.16 -20.94
C LYS A 48 -21.66 -20.82 -22.19
N ILE A 49 -21.23 -21.40 -23.29
CA ILE A 49 -21.91 -21.26 -24.59
C ILE A 49 -22.59 -22.59 -24.86
N VAL A 50 -23.90 -22.56 -25.10
CA VAL A 50 -24.71 -23.74 -25.37
C VAL A 50 -25.38 -23.62 -26.73
N ALA A 51 -25.11 -24.55 -27.65
CA ALA A 51 -25.78 -24.64 -28.94
C ALA A 51 -26.75 -25.81 -28.91
N THR A 52 -28.01 -25.57 -29.29
CA THR A 52 -29.10 -26.56 -29.25
C THR A 52 -29.75 -26.73 -30.63
N THR A 53 -29.98 -27.96 -31.02
CA THR A 53 -30.69 -28.30 -32.27
C THR A 53 -32.20 -28.22 -32.10
N THR A 54 -32.96 -28.15 -33.20
CA THR A 54 -34.43 -28.27 -33.23
C THR A 54 -34.98 -29.53 -32.57
N LYS A 55 -34.13 -30.57 -32.46
CA LYS A 55 -34.50 -31.85 -31.80
C LYS A 55 -34.08 -31.92 -30.34
N GLY A 56 -33.66 -30.79 -29.71
CA GLY A 56 -33.29 -30.69 -28.33
C GLY A 56 -31.93 -31.28 -27.95
N LYS A 57 -31.10 -31.69 -28.92
CA LYS A 57 -29.71 -32.10 -28.65
C LYS A 57 -28.85 -30.85 -28.51
N SER A 58 -28.01 -30.78 -27.48
CA SER A 58 -27.14 -29.64 -27.22
C SER A 58 -25.67 -30.06 -27.10
N THR A 59 -24.80 -29.10 -27.36
CA THR A 59 -23.36 -29.14 -27.05
C THR A 59 -22.99 -27.84 -26.36
N SER A 60 -21.91 -27.83 -25.57
CA SER A 60 -21.48 -26.63 -24.88
C SER A 60 -19.96 -26.49 -24.83
N ARG A 61 -19.52 -25.25 -24.67
CA ARG A 61 -18.15 -24.89 -24.38
C ARG A 61 -18.13 -23.88 -23.23
N THR A 62 -17.18 -24.04 -22.31
CA THR A 62 -16.99 -23.16 -21.17
C THR A 62 -15.68 -22.40 -21.31
N LEU A 63 -15.68 -21.11 -20.98
CA LEU A 63 -14.54 -20.20 -20.96
C LEU A 63 -14.51 -19.52 -19.59
N ASN A 64 -13.32 -19.34 -19.03
CA ASN A 64 -13.13 -18.50 -17.86
C ASN A 64 -12.83 -17.07 -18.32
N VAL A 65 -13.58 -16.10 -17.79
CA VAL A 65 -13.46 -14.68 -18.12
C VAL A 65 -13.15 -13.92 -16.83
N THR A 66 -12.03 -13.21 -16.79
CA THR A 66 -11.69 -12.28 -15.70
C THR A 66 -12.01 -10.87 -16.15
N VAL A 67 -12.86 -10.18 -15.40
CA VAL A 67 -13.22 -8.78 -15.59
C VAL A 67 -12.60 -7.95 -14.47
N THR A 68 -11.70 -7.04 -14.84
CA THR A 68 -10.97 -6.19 -13.92
C THR A 68 -11.57 -4.79 -13.83
N PRO A 69 -11.25 -4.00 -12.79
CA PRO A 69 -11.58 -2.58 -12.78
C PRO A 69 -11.00 -1.85 -14.00
N ALA A 70 -11.68 -0.82 -14.46
CA ALA A 70 -11.20 0.08 -15.49
C ALA A 70 -10.17 1.08 -14.91
N ALA A 71 -9.42 1.75 -15.77
CA ALA A 71 -8.34 2.67 -15.35
C ALA A 71 -8.85 3.88 -14.54
N ASP A 72 -10.11 4.25 -14.73
CA ASP A 72 -10.79 5.36 -14.04
C ASP A 72 -11.69 4.89 -12.87
N ASP A 73 -11.64 3.63 -12.51
CA ASP A 73 -12.32 3.10 -11.33
C ASP A 73 -11.53 3.41 -10.05
N PRO A 74 -12.21 3.43 -8.88
CA PRO A 74 -11.55 3.62 -7.59
C PRO A 74 -10.48 2.56 -7.33
N ALA A 75 -9.34 3.01 -6.85
CA ALA A 75 -8.26 2.13 -6.45
C ALA A 75 -7.54 2.67 -5.21
N VAL A 76 -7.07 1.74 -4.37
CA VAL A 76 -6.26 2.04 -3.20
C VAL A 76 -4.80 1.69 -3.49
N GLY A 77 -3.88 2.52 -3.01
CA GLY A 77 -2.46 2.27 -3.13
C GLY A 77 -2.00 1.05 -2.35
N THR A 78 -0.82 0.56 -2.67
CA THR A 78 -0.24 -0.69 -2.13
C THR A 78 -0.05 -0.71 -0.60
N ASN A 79 -0.13 0.45 0.07
CA ASN A 79 0.08 0.58 1.52
C ASN A 79 -1.14 0.18 2.38
N ALA A 80 -2.28 -0.09 1.79
CA ALA A 80 -3.48 -0.51 2.55
C ALA A 80 -3.25 -1.80 3.34
N ILE A 81 -2.44 -2.70 2.80
CA ILE A 81 -2.13 -4.00 3.41
C ILE A 81 -1.35 -3.89 4.74
N GLU A 82 -0.72 -2.75 5.02
CA GLU A 82 0.09 -2.52 6.21
C GLU A 82 -0.63 -1.70 7.29
N LEU A 83 -1.91 -1.42 7.10
CA LEU A 83 -2.70 -0.65 8.06
C LEU A 83 -2.94 -1.47 9.33
N TRP A 84 -2.63 -0.86 10.46
CA TRP A 84 -2.81 -1.42 11.80
C TRP A 84 -3.55 -0.40 12.65
N VAL A 85 -4.79 -0.70 13.03
CA VAL A 85 -5.67 0.29 13.64
C VAL A 85 -6.49 -0.32 14.77
N ALA A 86 -6.71 0.44 15.85
CA ALA A 86 -7.60 0.04 16.92
C ALA A 86 -9.09 0.15 16.49
N PRO A 87 -9.99 -0.70 17.00
CA PRO A 87 -11.43 -0.54 16.79
C PRO A 87 -11.90 0.87 17.16
N GLY A 88 -12.63 1.53 16.28
CA GLY A 88 -13.12 2.90 16.45
C GLY A 88 -12.10 4.01 16.19
N ALA A 89 -10.85 3.69 15.92
CA ALA A 89 -9.84 4.68 15.56
C ALA A 89 -9.90 5.04 14.07
N GLU A 90 -9.45 6.26 13.76
CA GLU A 90 -9.30 6.73 12.39
C GLU A 90 -7.94 6.34 11.81
N THR A 91 -7.92 6.08 10.52
CA THR A 91 -6.69 5.84 9.76
C THR A 91 -6.82 6.44 8.36
N THR A 92 -5.69 6.74 7.73
CA THR A 92 -5.65 7.29 6.37
C THR A 92 -4.83 6.40 5.45
N ILE A 93 -5.42 6.07 4.31
CA ILE A 93 -4.79 5.30 3.25
C ILE A 93 -4.35 6.29 2.17
N HIS A 94 -3.08 6.30 1.84
CA HIS A 94 -2.50 7.16 0.81
C HIS A 94 -2.34 6.44 -0.53
N LYS A 95 -1.96 7.20 -1.56
CA LYS A 95 -1.74 6.69 -2.93
C LYS A 95 -2.98 6.05 -3.56
N CYS A 96 -4.14 6.51 -3.19
CA CYS A 96 -5.40 6.14 -3.83
C CYS A 96 -5.56 6.83 -5.17
N LYS A 97 -6.54 6.37 -5.96
CA LYS A 97 -6.93 6.97 -7.25
C LYS A 97 -8.45 6.95 -7.39
N ASN A 98 -8.98 7.96 -8.09
CA ASN A 98 -10.37 8.00 -8.55
C ASN A 98 -11.43 7.83 -7.43
N LEU A 99 -11.13 8.24 -6.21
CA LEU A 99 -12.05 8.07 -5.07
C LEU A 99 -13.32 8.93 -5.17
N GLY A 100 -13.39 9.89 -6.08
CA GLY A 100 -14.53 10.80 -6.19
C GLY A 100 -15.87 10.13 -6.53
N THR A 101 -15.86 8.89 -6.99
CA THR A 101 -17.07 8.09 -7.30
C THR A 101 -17.51 7.19 -6.13
N VAL A 102 -16.69 7.08 -5.09
CA VAL A 102 -16.96 6.22 -3.93
C VAL A 102 -18.06 6.83 -3.08
N THR A 103 -19.12 6.07 -2.84
CA THR A 103 -20.28 6.47 -2.03
C THR A 103 -20.37 5.74 -0.71
N LYS A 104 -19.69 4.58 -0.60
CA LYS A 104 -19.61 3.78 0.63
C LYS A 104 -18.25 3.11 0.75
N VAL A 105 -17.82 2.93 1.98
CA VAL A 105 -16.65 2.11 2.35
C VAL A 105 -17.09 1.06 3.35
N MET A 106 -16.69 -0.19 3.10
CA MET A 106 -16.98 -1.31 3.98
C MET A 106 -15.66 -1.86 4.52
N VAL A 107 -15.64 -2.27 5.78
CA VAL A 107 -14.52 -2.99 6.42
C VAL A 107 -15.08 -4.25 7.06
N GLY A 108 -14.62 -5.40 6.62
CA GLY A 108 -15.13 -6.69 7.10
C GLY A 108 -16.64 -6.83 6.94
N GLY A 109 -17.20 -6.29 5.86
CA GLY A 109 -18.64 -6.30 5.57
C GLY A 109 -19.48 -5.28 6.36
N LYS A 110 -18.87 -4.43 7.20
CA LYS A 110 -19.55 -3.33 7.92
C LYS A 110 -19.30 -2.02 7.22
N GLU A 111 -20.36 -1.23 6.98
CA GLU A 111 -20.23 0.14 6.48
C GLU A 111 -19.55 1.03 7.53
N VAL A 112 -18.58 1.85 7.10
CA VAL A 112 -17.80 2.72 7.97
C VAL A 112 -17.86 4.16 7.51
N ALA A 113 -17.68 5.09 8.46
CA ALA A 113 -17.50 6.50 8.14
C ALA A 113 -16.17 6.70 7.39
N PHE A 114 -16.19 7.52 6.34
CA PHE A 114 -15.00 7.82 5.54
C PHE A 114 -15.02 9.26 5.04
N GLU A 115 -13.86 9.74 4.65
CA GLU A 115 -13.63 11.04 4.04
C GLU A 115 -12.58 10.90 2.92
N VAL A 116 -12.86 11.46 1.76
CA VAL A 116 -11.93 11.52 0.64
C VAL A 116 -11.09 12.79 0.77
N LEU A 117 -9.78 12.63 0.87
CA LEU A 117 -8.81 13.70 1.07
C LEU A 117 -7.91 13.85 -0.18
N GLU A 118 -7.12 14.93 -0.18
CA GLU A 118 -6.06 15.16 -1.18
C GLU A 118 -6.58 15.01 -2.64
N GLU A 119 -7.74 15.62 -2.93
CA GLU A 119 -8.37 15.58 -4.27
C GLU A 119 -8.62 14.16 -4.81
N GLY A 120 -8.88 13.20 -3.91
CA GLY A 120 -9.18 11.81 -4.31
C GLY A 120 -7.99 10.86 -4.28
N THR A 121 -6.86 11.29 -3.72
CA THR A 121 -5.64 10.47 -3.61
C THR A 121 -5.40 9.89 -2.22
N ALA A 122 -6.22 10.27 -1.24
CA ALA A 122 -6.19 9.68 0.09
C ALA A 122 -7.60 9.40 0.62
N LEU A 123 -7.74 8.32 1.37
CA LEU A 123 -8.97 7.85 1.98
C LEU A 123 -8.77 7.78 3.50
N LYS A 124 -9.47 8.64 4.24
CA LYS A 124 -9.58 8.54 5.68
C LYS A 124 -10.80 7.69 6.02
N LEU A 125 -10.67 6.74 6.91
CA LEU A 125 -11.79 5.92 7.39
C LEU A 125 -11.69 5.68 8.89
N THR A 126 -12.83 5.35 9.50
CA THR A 126 -12.92 4.94 10.90
C THR A 126 -13.07 3.43 10.98
N ALA A 127 -12.15 2.74 11.65
CA ALA A 127 -12.25 1.30 11.83
C ALA A 127 -13.51 0.92 12.60
N PRO A 128 -14.28 -0.08 12.17
CA PRO A 128 -15.51 -0.46 12.84
C PRO A 128 -15.24 -0.99 14.24
N THR A 129 -16.16 -0.70 15.18
CA THR A 129 -16.20 -1.34 16.48
C THR A 129 -16.90 -2.69 16.42
N GLY A 130 -16.60 -3.58 17.36
CA GLY A 130 -17.27 -4.89 17.47
C GLY A 130 -16.87 -5.88 16.39
N LEU A 131 -15.68 -5.73 15.82
CA LEU A 131 -14.93 -6.78 15.14
C LEU A 131 -13.94 -7.40 16.12
N GLU A 132 -13.67 -8.69 15.96
CA GLU A 132 -12.57 -9.35 16.66
C GLU A 132 -11.22 -8.85 16.10
N ASN A 133 -10.13 -9.09 16.85
CA ASN A 133 -8.79 -8.79 16.33
C ASN A 133 -8.52 -9.64 15.08
N GLY A 134 -8.20 -9.00 13.96
CA GLY A 134 -7.98 -9.73 12.71
C GLY A 134 -7.76 -8.83 11.49
N ASP A 135 -7.52 -9.47 10.36
CA ASP A 135 -7.37 -8.83 9.06
C ASP A 135 -8.72 -8.80 8.35
N TYR A 136 -9.09 -7.65 7.80
CA TYR A 136 -10.38 -7.43 7.16
C TYR A 136 -10.21 -6.75 5.80
N ASP A 137 -10.99 -7.20 4.84
CA ASP A 137 -11.06 -6.56 3.54
C ASP A 137 -11.72 -5.18 3.65
N ILE A 138 -11.12 -4.22 2.97
CA ILE A 138 -11.74 -2.93 2.67
C ILE A 138 -12.40 -3.04 1.30
N THR A 139 -13.68 -2.70 1.22
CA THR A 139 -14.42 -2.66 -0.04
C THR A 139 -14.90 -1.23 -0.29
N LEU A 140 -14.54 -0.69 -1.45
CA LEU A 140 -15.04 0.59 -1.95
C LEU A 140 -16.27 0.33 -2.82
N VAL A 141 -17.34 1.10 -2.63
CA VAL A 141 -18.56 0.97 -3.40
C VAL A 141 -18.85 2.29 -4.11
N ASP A 142 -19.06 2.26 -5.43
CA ASP A 142 -19.43 3.45 -6.20
C ASP A 142 -20.93 3.73 -6.19
N GLY A 143 -21.37 4.81 -6.86
CA GLY A 143 -22.77 5.20 -6.95
C GLY A 143 -23.65 4.23 -7.76
N GLU A 144 -23.05 3.34 -8.54
CA GLU A 144 -23.74 2.30 -9.30
C GLU A 144 -23.84 0.98 -8.53
N GLY A 145 -23.18 0.88 -7.37
CA GLY A 145 -23.14 -0.33 -6.54
C GLY A 145 -22.01 -1.30 -6.91
N ASN A 146 -21.09 -0.92 -7.81
CA ASN A 146 -19.92 -1.73 -8.09
C ASN A 146 -18.99 -1.75 -6.89
N GLN A 147 -18.38 -2.90 -6.64
CA GLN A 147 -17.47 -3.12 -5.51
C GLN A 147 -16.03 -3.28 -5.98
N PHE A 148 -15.13 -2.53 -5.37
CA PHE A 148 -13.71 -2.53 -5.67
C PHE A 148 -12.92 -2.88 -4.41
N SER A 149 -11.81 -3.60 -4.57
CA SER A 149 -10.92 -3.90 -3.46
C SER A 149 -10.25 -2.62 -2.96
N GLY A 150 -10.36 -2.36 -1.66
CA GLY A 150 -9.63 -1.31 -0.94
C GLY A 150 -8.40 -1.85 -0.20
N GLY A 151 -7.99 -3.11 -0.43
CA GLY A 151 -6.92 -3.77 0.29
C GLY A 151 -7.36 -4.35 1.62
N ILE A 152 -6.40 -4.61 2.49
CA ILE A 152 -6.61 -5.25 3.80
C ILE A 152 -6.23 -4.27 4.91
N ILE A 153 -7.01 -4.27 5.98
CA ILE A 153 -6.74 -3.54 7.22
C ILE A 153 -6.73 -4.51 8.39
N LYS A 154 -5.73 -4.38 9.27
CA LYS A 154 -5.73 -5.11 10.55
C LYS A 154 -6.41 -4.25 11.61
N VAL A 155 -7.58 -4.72 12.08
CA VAL A 155 -8.29 -4.12 13.21
C VAL A 155 -7.91 -4.89 14.47
N THR A 156 -7.25 -4.25 15.41
CA THR A 156 -6.75 -4.92 16.61
C THR A 156 -6.49 -3.94 17.75
N THR A 157 -6.66 -4.42 18.99
CA THR A 157 -6.23 -3.72 20.20
C THR A 157 -4.77 -3.97 20.56
N GLU A 158 -4.11 -4.90 19.87
CA GLU A 158 -2.72 -5.18 20.08
C GLU A 158 -1.83 -4.04 19.54
N PRO A 159 -0.74 -3.70 20.20
CA PRO A 159 0.20 -2.72 19.67
C PRO A 159 0.81 -3.24 18.37
N ARG A 160 0.98 -2.33 17.39
CA ARG A 160 1.70 -2.67 16.15
C ARG A 160 3.09 -3.20 16.50
N PRO A 161 3.48 -4.39 16.01
CA PRO A 161 4.83 -4.88 16.18
C PRO A 161 5.84 -3.85 15.67
N SER A 162 6.96 -3.70 16.37
CA SER A 162 8.04 -2.88 15.86
C SER A 162 8.59 -3.50 14.59
N MET A 163 8.57 -2.73 13.49
CA MET A 163 9.18 -3.10 12.21
C MET A 163 10.67 -2.73 12.18
N GLU A 164 11.22 -2.32 13.32
CA GLU A 164 12.59 -1.89 13.41
C GLU A 164 13.57 -3.05 13.17
N ASN A 165 14.45 -2.85 12.20
CA ASN A 165 15.61 -3.69 11.96
C ASN A 165 16.84 -3.07 12.62
N THR A 166 17.42 -3.76 13.58
CA THR A 166 18.61 -3.28 14.30
C THR A 166 19.84 -3.36 13.40
N LEU A 167 20.47 -2.23 13.16
CA LEU A 167 21.73 -2.13 12.43
C LEU A 167 22.93 -2.21 13.36
N TRP A 168 22.80 -1.66 14.56
CA TRP A 168 23.84 -1.64 15.57
C TRP A 168 23.24 -1.51 16.98
N GLU A 169 23.85 -2.16 17.95
CA GLU A 169 23.48 -2.07 19.37
C GLU A 169 24.75 -2.19 20.22
N GLY A 170 24.88 -1.35 21.25
CA GLY A 170 26.04 -1.32 22.13
C GLY A 170 26.09 -0.06 22.97
N GLU A 171 27.29 0.34 23.36
CA GLU A 171 27.57 1.61 24.05
C GLU A 171 28.73 2.30 23.35
N PHE A 172 28.45 3.41 22.67
CA PHE A 172 29.49 4.19 22.01
C PHE A 172 29.38 5.66 22.41
N SER A 173 30.39 6.13 23.20
CA SER A 173 30.46 7.52 23.64
C SER A 173 30.97 8.42 22.51
N VAL A 174 30.15 9.36 22.08
CA VAL A 174 30.45 10.32 21.01
C VAL A 174 31.06 11.57 21.59
N THR A 175 32.17 11.99 21.03
CA THR A 175 32.83 13.29 21.25
C THR A 175 33.19 13.93 19.93
N TRP A 176 33.47 15.25 19.91
CA TRP A 176 33.95 15.92 18.69
C TRP A 176 35.23 15.30 18.10
N GLY A 177 36.01 14.59 18.86
CA GLY A 177 37.20 13.88 18.39
C GLY A 177 36.96 12.41 18.04
N THR A 178 35.80 11.86 18.39
CA THR A 178 35.48 10.43 18.20
C THR A 178 34.02 10.27 17.80
N PRO A 179 33.73 10.50 16.51
CA PRO A 179 32.37 10.29 15.99
C PRO A 179 32.01 8.80 15.98
N PHE A 180 30.71 8.50 16.02
CA PHE A 180 30.23 7.14 15.78
C PHE A 180 30.30 6.84 14.29
N ASP A 181 31.11 5.89 13.90
CA ASP A 181 31.40 5.49 12.51
C ASP A 181 31.16 3.99 12.25
N ALA A 182 30.67 3.25 13.22
CA ALA A 182 30.49 1.80 13.14
C ALA A 182 29.60 1.33 11.96
N LEU A 183 28.78 2.22 11.42
CA LEU A 183 27.90 1.93 10.28
C LEU A 183 28.35 2.62 8.98
N ARG A 184 29.45 3.37 8.97
CA ARG A 184 29.87 4.20 7.85
C ARG A 184 29.81 3.47 6.50
N GLU A 185 30.42 2.30 6.41
CA GLU A 185 30.54 1.54 5.17
C GLU A 185 29.30 0.70 4.81
N THR A 186 28.55 0.28 5.82
CA THR A 186 27.47 -0.69 5.64
C THR A 186 26.08 -0.04 5.53
N PHE A 187 25.92 1.20 6.03
CA PHE A 187 24.65 1.88 6.15
C PHE A 187 23.91 2.01 4.82
N LEU A 188 24.57 2.51 3.78
CA LEU A 188 23.99 2.74 2.45
C LEU A 188 23.42 1.45 1.81
N SER A 189 24.02 0.29 2.09
CA SER A 189 23.51 -0.97 1.57
C SER A 189 22.21 -1.43 2.24
N LYS A 190 21.78 -0.78 3.32
CA LYS A 190 20.61 -1.14 4.14
C LYS A 190 19.46 -0.14 4.03
N VAL A 191 19.68 1.02 3.41
CA VAL A 191 18.73 2.13 3.41
C VAL A 191 18.41 2.63 2.00
N LYS A 192 17.26 3.27 1.87
CA LYS A 192 16.80 3.99 0.67
C LYS A 192 16.01 5.23 1.09
N ALA A 193 15.65 6.07 0.16
CA ALA A 193 14.71 7.16 0.43
C ALA A 193 13.38 6.60 0.99
N GLY A 194 12.84 7.27 2.01
CA GLY A 194 11.67 6.83 2.77
C GLY A 194 11.99 5.88 3.94
N THR A 195 13.23 5.42 4.11
CA THR A 195 13.65 4.66 5.30
C THR A 195 13.59 5.56 6.53
N ILE A 196 12.98 5.09 7.60
CA ILE A 196 12.98 5.74 8.90
C ILE A 196 14.19 5.26 9.69
N LEU A 197 15.13 6.16 9.95
CA LEU A 197 16.28 5.92 10.83
C LEU A 197 15.91 6.31 12.26
N ARG A 198 16.19 5.44 13.23
CA ARG A 198 16.11 5.76 14.67
C ARG A 198 17.47 5.57 15.33
N VAL A 199 17.86 6.55 16.13
CA VAL A 199 19.08 6.51 16.94
C VAL A 199 18.68 6.66 18.40
N TYR A 200 18.98 5.66 19.19
CA TYR A 200 18.76 5.63 20.63
C TYR A 200 20.02 6.12 21.31
N VAL A 201 19.88 7.15 22.11
CA VAL A 201 21.00 7.82 22.78
C VAL A 201 20.71 8.06 24.24
N ASP A 202 21.77 8.31 25.01
CA ASP A 202 21.70 8.74 26.41
C ASP A 202 22.88 9.67 26.72
N GLY A 203 22.70 10.59 27.66
CA GLY A 203 23.75 11.52 28.06
C GLY A 203 23.26 12.95 28.17
N LYS A 204 24.22 13.90 28.12
CA LYS A 204 23.92 15.32 28.13
C LYS A 204 24.84 16.05 27.15
N GLY A 205 24.30 16.40 26.00
CA GLY A 205 25.12 16.96 24.94
C GLY A 205 24.33 17.34 23.69
N GLN A 206 25.03 17.37 22.59
CA GLN A 206 24.46 17.71 21.28
C GLN A 206 25.10 16.89 20.17
N GLY A 207 24.37 16.69 19.09
CA GLY A 207 24.89 15.97 17.95
C GLY A 207 24.07 16.14 16.69
N THR A 208 24.53 15.50 15.63
CA THR A 208 23.81 15.41 14.36
C THR A 208 24.14 14.11 13.62
N ALA A 209 23.21 13.67 12.78
CA ALA A 209 23.49 12.66 11.79
C ALA A 209 24.15 13.32 10.56
N ALA A 210 25.28 12.80 10.16
CA ALA A 210 26.14 13.44 9.18
C ALA A 210 26.77 12.45 8.20
N THR A 211 27.31 12.99 7.11
CA THR A 211 28.22 12.27 6.21
C THR A 211 29.63 12.21 6.82
N ASN A 212 30.54 11.43 6.21
CA ASN A 212 31.94 11.41 6.60
C ASN A 212 32.64 12.79 6.40
N TRP A 213 32.06 13.71 5.66
CA TRP A 213 32.54 15.09 5.53
C TRP A 213 31.88 16.03 6.57
N TRP A 214 31.16 15.49 7.53
CA TRP A 214 30.48 16.21 8.61
C TRP A 214 29.34 17.13 8.13
N ASN A 215 28.82 16.88 6.93
CA ASN A 215 27.62 17.56 6.45
C ASN A 215 26.37 16.84 6.97
N ASN A 216 25.42 17.62 7.47
CA ASN A 216 24.15 17.12 7.93
C ASN A 216 23.37 16.42 6.80
N ILE A 217 22.86 15.20 7.05
CA ILE A 217 22.13 14.38 6.07
C ILE A 217 20.65 14.74 5.95
N LEU A 218 20.13 15.58 6.82
CA LEU A 218 18.71 15.95 6.88
C LEU A 218 18.44 17.33 6.27
N THR A 219 19.36 17.88 5.54
CA THR A 219 19.21 19.16 4.88
C THR A 219 18.17 19.07 3.76
N GLY A 220 17.12 19.91 3.82
CA GLY A 220 16.36 20.27 2.63
C GLY A 220 15.09 19.49 2.37
N LYS A 221 14.25 19.17 3.36
CA LYS A 221 12.83 18.89 3.10
C LYS A 221 12.09 20.21 2.95
N GLY A 222 11.52 20.47 1.78
CA GLY A 222 10.63 21.62 1.56
C GLY A 222 11.27 23.01 1.58
N GLY A 223 12.59 23.11 1.39
CA GLY A 223 13.30 24.40 1.40
C GLY A 223 13.72 24.87 2.80
N ASP A 224 13.22 24.25 3.86
CA ASP A 224 13.71 24.43 5.22
C ASP A 224 14.78 23.41 5.52
N ILE A 225 15.95 23.87 5.93
CA ILE A 225 16.99 23.01 6.48
C ILE A 225 16.54 22.64 7.89
N GLU A 226 15.77 21.56 8.03
CA GLU A 226 15.72 20.88 9.29
C GLU A 226 17.12 20.36 9.56
N ARG A 227 17.86 21.09 10.37
CA ARG A 227 19.13 20.59 10.87
C ARG A 227 18.83 19.34 11.66
N GLY A 228 19.46 18.23 11.30
CA GLY A 228 19.41 17.03 12.11
C GLY A 228 20.19 17.17 13.41
N ASP A 229 20.41 18.41 13.84
CA ASP A 229 21.01 18.74 15.12
C ASP A 229 20.01 18.42 16.22
N PHE A 230 20.44 17.72 17.22
CA PHE A 230 19.62 17.37 18.36
C PHE A 230 20.35 17.66 19.66
N MET A 231 19.58 18.00 20.67
CA MET A 231 20.03 18.10 22.05
C MET A 231 19.70 16.81 22.79
N VAL A 232 20.64 16.31 23.58
CA VAL A 232 20.47 15.14 24.45
C VAL A 232 20.43 15.65 25.89
N ASP A 233 19.41 15.26 26.65
CA ASP A 233 19.31 15.47 28.09
C ASP A 233 18.62 14.26 28.73
N GLY A 234 19.39 13.19 28.94
CA GLY A 234 18.94 11.86 29.32
C GLY A 234 18.61 10.94 28.13
N PRO A 235 17.99 9.77 28.38
CA PRO A 235 17.61 8.82 27.34
C PRO A 235 16.67 9.45 26.31
N ALA A 236 17.02 9.33 25.03
CA ALA A 236 16.23 9.89 23.94
C ALA A 236 16.30 9.00 22.67
N THR A 237 15.33 9.15 21.80
CA THR A 237 15.31 8.50 20.48
C THR A 237 15.11 9.55 19.40
N TRP A 238 16.03 9.62 18.46
CA TRP A 238 15.90 10.47 17.29
C TRP A 238 15.32 9.68 16.15
N LYS A 239 14.41 10.33 15.44
CA LYS A 239 13.72 9.73 14.30
C LYS A 239 13.92 10.62 13.08
N PHE A 240 14.46 10.05 12.03
CA PHE A 240 14.69 10.72 10.76
C PHE A 240 14.08 9.91 9.61
N GLU A 241 13.43 10.58 8.69
CA GLU A 241 13.08 10.01 7.41
C GLU A 241 14.20 10.39 6.41
N LEU A 242 14.85 9.38 5.81
CA LEU A 242 15.88 9.60 4.80
C LEU A 242 15.23 10.01 3.48
N THR A 243 15.69 11.12 2.91
CA THR A 243 15.24 11.63 1.62
C THR A 243 16.19 11.19 0.49
N ASP A 244 15.80 11.43 -0.77
CA ASP A 244 16.69 11.24 -1.91
C ASP A 244 17.97 12.07 -1.75
N LEU A 245 17.87 13.27 -1.18
CA LEU A 245 19.03 14.11 -0.89
C LEU A 245 19.92 13.49 0.19
N SER A 246 19.32 12.90 1.24
CA SER A 246 20.08 12.18 2.27
C SER A 246 20.91 11.05 1.66
N ILE A 247 20.29 10.22 0.82
CA ILE A 247 20.97 9.11 0.15
C ILE A 247 22.07 9.61 -0.80
N LYS A 248 21.80 10.67 -1.56
CA LYS A 248 22.79 11.29 -2.43
C LYS A 248 24.01 11.78 -1.65
N LEU A 249 23.80 12.55 -0.59
CA LEU A 249 24.88 13.09 0.24
C LEU A 249 25.72 11.98 0.90
N LEU A 250 25.07 10.97 1.45
CA LEU A 250 25.75 9.81 2.03
C LEU A 250 26.60 9.05 1.00
N THR A 251 26.13 8.95 -0.24
CA THR A 251 26.86 8.30 -1.33
C THR A 251 28.07 9.13 -1.79
N GLU A 252 27.86 10.43 -1.99
CA GLU A 252 28.91 11.33 -2.51
C GLU A 252 29.99 11.66 -1.47
N GLN A 253 29.67 11.54 -0.18
CA GLN A 253 30.49 12.00 0.93
C GLN A 253 30.90 10.88 1.90
N ASP A 254 31.04 9.68 1.38
CA ASP A 254 31.68 8.52 2.01
C ASP A 254 31.04 8.05 3.30
N GLY A 255 29.68 7.96 3.34
CA GLY A 255 28.93 7.21 4.33
C GLY A 255 28.43 8.00 5.54
N PHE A 256 27.97 7.25 6.54
CA PHE A 256 27.17 7.72 7.66
C PHE A 256 27.97 7.84 8.95
N LEU A 257 27.84 8.96 9.63
CA LEU A 257 28.37 9.22 10.97
C LEU A 257 27.29 9.80 11.89
N LEU A 258 27.50 9.61 13.21
CA LEU A 258 26.89 10.47 14.23
C LEU A 258 28.00 11.28 14.88
N VAL A 259 27.89 12.59 14.78
CA VAL A 259 28.90 13.54 15.26
C VAL A 259 28.35 14.40 16.40
N GLY A 260 29.20 14.91 17.26
CA GLY A 260 28.81 15.76 18.38
C GLY A 260 29.62 15.48 19.63
N ASP A 261 29.05 15.77 20.79
CA ASP A 261 29.71 15.61 22.09
C ASP A 261 28.71 15.35 23.22
N GLY A 262 29.16 14.62 24.24
CA GLY A 262 28.44 14.45 25.50
C GLY A 262 27.29 13.44 25.47
N TYR A 263 27.21 12.56 24.47
CA TYR A 263 26.21 11.52 24.43
C TYR A 263 26.77 10.14 24.07
N THR A 264 26.02 9.12 24.43
CA THR A 264 26.32 7.72 24.12
C THR A 264 25.24 7.17 23.19
N VAL A 265 25.64 6.61 22.03
CA VAL A 265 24.77 5.83 21.16
C VAL A 265 24.54 4.47 21.79
N LYS A 266 23.30 4.05 21.93
CA LYS A 266 22.89 2.76 22.50
C LYS A 266 22.43 1.79 21.43
N LYS A 267 21.72 2.30 20.40
CA LYS A 267 21.16 1.47 19.34
C LYS A 267 20.87 2.32 18.10
N VAL A 268 21.03 1.71 16.93
CA VAL A 268 20.62 2.29 15.64
C VAL A 268 19.73 1.29 14.93
N THR A 269 18.54 1.73 14.54
CA THR A 269 17.57 0.89 13.81
C THR A 269 17.05 1.60 12.56
N ILE A 270 16.50 0.83 11.65
CA ILE A 270 15.76 1.31 10.47
C ILE A 270 14.39 0.64 10.35
N GLU A 271 13.43 1.36 9.76
CA GLU A 271 12.09 0.86 9.41
C GLU A 271 11.69 1.28 7.99
#